data_04b3f6d26e2fe23b82410c6d23105c8b
#
_entry.id   04b3f6d26e2fe23b82410c6d23105c8b
#
_cell.length_a   1.000
_cell.length_b   1.000
_cell.length_c   1.000
_cell.angle_alpha   90.00
_cell.angle_beta   90.00
_cell.angle_gamma   90.00
#
_symmetry.space_group_name_H-M   'P 1'
#
loop_
_entity.id
_entity.type
_entity.pdbx_description
1 polymer ?
#
loop_
_entity_poly.entity_id
_entity_poly.type
_entity_poly.pdbx_seq_one_letter_code
_entity_poly.pdbx_strand_id
1 'polypeptide(L)'
;MAKKSIVDKNKKTLALIKGMYDIRSELGKKMLDSSVDNEELFKVMKVLDKTRRGSYIRYRNRCAITGRPRGYRGGVGLCRGALRHYASFGLIAGLKKN
;
A
#
# COMPACT_ATOMS: atom_id res chain seq x y z
N MET A 1 -9.37 -17.71 4.43
CA MET A 1 -8.21 -16.87 4.80
C MET A 1 -7.20 -16.81 3.67
N ALA A 2 -6.52 -15.69 3.53
CA ALA A 2 -5.42 -15.56 2.58
C ALA A 2 -4.22 -16.41 3.02
N LYS A 3 -3.45 -16.91 2.05
CA LYS A 3 -2.24 -17.68 2.36
C LYS A 3 -1.21 -16.79 3.08
N LYS A 4 -0.53 -17.34 4.06
CA LYS A 4 0.52 -16.65 4.81
C LYS A 4 1.63 -16.12 3.90
N SER A 5 2.00 -16.87 2.86
CA SER A 5 3.02 -16.45 1.90
C SER A 5 2.66 -15.14 1.17
N ILE A 6 1.38 -14.96 0.83
CA ILE A 6 0.90 -13.75 0.17
C ILE A 6 0.93 -12.56 1.15
N VAL A 7 0.54 -12.76 2.39
CA VAL A 7 0.59 -11.74 3.44
C VAL A 7 2.03 -11.30 3.70
N ASP A 8 2.96 -12.26 3.81
CA ASP A 8 4.39 -11.97 4.01
C ASP A 8 4.98 -11.21 2.82
N LYS A 9 4.62 -11.60 1.60
CA LYS A 9 5.04 -10.90 0.39
C LYS A 9 4.55 -9.44 0.39
N ASN A 10 3.32 -9.20 0.83
CA ASN A 10 2.76 -7.86 0.93
C ASN A 10 3.52 -7.00 1.95
N LYS A 11 3.90 -7.57 3.10
CA LYS A 11 4.72 -6.89 4.11
C LYS A 11 6.11 -6.53 3.57
N LYS A 12 6.75 -7.43 2.83
CA LYS A 12 8.04 -7.17 2.18
C LYS A 12 7.92 -6.06 1.14
N THR A 13 6.84 -6.04 0.39
CA THR A 13 6.55 -4.98 -0.58
C THR A 13 6.42 -3.62 0.13
N LEU A 14 5.74 -3.56 1.25
CA LEU A 14 5.62 -2.34 2.05
C LEU A 14 6.98 -1.84 2.55
N ALA A 15 7.84 -2.75 3.00
CA ALA A 15 9.19 -2.39 3.44
C ALA A 15 10.03 -1.80 2.31
N LEU A 16 9.96 -2.38 1.10
CA LEU A 16 10.61 -1.83 -0.09
C LEU A 16 10.07 -0.44 -0.46
N ILE A 17 8.76 -0.25 -0.39
CA ILE A 17 8.13 1.04 -0.67
C ILE A 17 8.64 2.11 0.29
N LYS A 18 8.70 1.82 1.58
CA LYS A 18 9.21 2.75 2.59
C LYS A 18 10.68 3.10 2.36
N GLY A 19 11.50 2.11 1.98
CA GLY A 19 12.92 2.32 1.71
C GLY A 19 13.20 3.16 0.46
N MET A 20 12.32 3.10 -0.53
CA MET A 20 12.48 3.81 -1.81
C MET A 20 11.61 5.06 -1.93
N TYR A 21 10.81 5.37 -0.92
CA TYR A 21 9.83 6.46 -0.97
C TYR A 21 10.45 7.81 -1.32
N ASP A 22 11.52 8.19 -0.63
CA ASP A 22 12.15 9.50 -0.82
C ASP A 22 12.72 9.65 -2.23
N ILE A 23 13.43 8.62 -2.72
CA ILE A 23 14.03 8.61 -4.05
C ILE A 23 12.94 8.71 -5.12
N ARG A 24 11.91 7.89 -5.03
CA ARG A 24 10.81 7.87 -6.01
C ARG A 24 9.97 9.14 -5.98
N SER A 25 9.76 9.75 -4.82
CA SER A 25 9.01 11.00 -4.72
C SER A 25 9.76 12.16 -5.36
N GLU A 26 11.09 12.24 -5.18
CA GLU A 26 11.93 13.25 -5.83
C GLU A 26 11.92 13.09 -7.35
N LEU A 27 12.05 11.86 -7.84
CA LEU A 27 12.00 11.55 -9.28
C LEU A 27 10.63 11.88 -9.88
N GLY A 28 9.56 11.59 -9.16
CA GLY A 28 8.20 11.94 -9.57
C GLY A 28 7.99 13.43 -9.70
N LYS A 29 8.54 14.23 -8.78
CA LYS A 29 8.53 15.69 -8.84
C LYS A 29 9.28 16.20 -10.06
N LYS A 30 10.43 15.62 -10.39
CA LYS A 30 11.19 15.97 -11.59
C LYS A 30 10.41 15.71 -12.87
N MET A 31 9.66 14.62 -12.93
CA MET A 31 8.82 14.30 -14.09
C MET A 31 7.72 15.34 -14.31
N LEU A 32 7.22 15.97 -13.25
CA LEU A 32 6.18 16.99 -13.33
C LEU A 32 6.75 18.40 -13.59
N ASP A 33 8.06 18.57 -13.50
CA ASP A 33 8.73 19.85 -13.71
C ASP A 33 8.88 20.13 -15.19
N SER A 34 8.30 21.23 -15.68
CA SER A 34 8.36 21.64 -17.07
C SER A 34 9.72 22.21 -17.50
N SER A 35 10.58 22.57 -16.52
CA SER A 35 11.94 23.10 -16.80
C SER A 35 12.97 22.02 -17.12
N VAL A 36 12.65 20.75 -16.88
CA VAL A 36 13.53 19.62 -17.13
C VAL A 36 13.49 19.27 -18.63
N ASP A 37 14.67 19.06 -19.24
CA ASP A 37 14.74 18.69 -20.64
C ASP A 37 14.40 17.21 -20.89
N ASN A 38 14.24 16.84 -22.18
CA ASN A 38 13.82 15.48 -22.55
C ASN A 38 14.85 14.41 -22.20
N GLU A 39 16.15 14.72 -22.26
CA GLU A 39 17.21 13.77 -21.90
C GLU A 39 17.18 13.43 -20.42
N GLU A 40 17.00 14.45 -19.57
CA GLU A 40 16.90 14.27 -18.13
C GLU A 40 15.63 13.51 -17.74
N LEU A 41 14.50 13.83 -18.37
CA LEU A 41 13.25 13.07 -18.20
C LEU A 41 13.42 11.59 -18.53
N PHE A 42 14.14 11.31 -19.62
CA PHE A 42 14.39 9.92 -20.05
C PHE A 42 15.22 9.15 -19.02
N LYS A 43 16.25 9.79 -18.43
CA LYS A 43 17.05 9.21 -17.36
C LYS A 43 16.22 8.92 -16.10
N VAL A 44 15.36 9.86 -15.73
CA VAL A 44 14.44 9.71 -14.59
C VAL A 44 13.49 8.54 -14.79
N MET A 45 12.92 8.41 -15.99
CA MET A 45 12.04 7.29 -16.34
C MET A 45 12.75 5.94 -16.23
N LYS A 46 14.01 5.86 -16.68
CA LYS A 46 14.80 4.63 -16.54
C LYS A 46 15.03 4.22 -15.09
N VAL A 47 15.33 5.18 -14.22
CA VAL A 47 15.53 4.91 -12.79
C VAL A 47 14.22 4.48 -12.14
N LEU A 48 13.10 5.12 -12.48
CA LEU A 48 11.78 4.72 -11.99
C LEU A 48 11.42 3.29 -12.40
N ASP A 49 11.73 2.90 -13.63
CA ASP A 49 11.50 1.53 -14.11
C ASP A 49 12.34 0.51 -13.34
N LYS A 50 13.61 0.81 -13.06
CA LYS A 50 14.48 -0.08 -12.29
C LYS A 50 13.98 -0.27 -10.85
N THR A 51 13.37 0.75 -10.27
CA THR A 51 12.86 0.72 -8.89
C THR A 51 11.38 0.39 -8.80
N ARG A 52 10.81 -0.18 -9.85
CA ARG A 52 9.38 -0.48 -9.94
C ARG A 52 8.84 -1.35 -8.80
N ARG A 53 9.66 -2.25 -8.25
CA ARG A 53 9.27 -3.08 -7.10
C ARG A 53 8.97 -2.26 -5.83
N GLY A 54 9.55 -1.07 -5.71
CA GLY A 54 9.29 -0.14 -4.61
C GLY A 54 8.12 0.82 -4.87
N SER A 55 7.33 0.61 -5.94
CA SER A 55 6.15 1.43 -6.21
C SER A 55 5.01 1.10 -5.25
N TYR A 56 4.40 2.13 -4.66
CA TYR A 56 3.28 1.95 -3.73
C TYR A 56 2.06 1.29 -4.36
N ILE A 57 1.93 1.33 -5.69
CA ILE A 57 0.84 0.69 -6.44
C ILE A 57 0.82 -0.82 -6.22
N ARG A 58 1.97 -1.43 -5.95
CA ARG A 58 2.10 -2.88 -5.72
C ARG A 58 1.61 -3.32 -4.34
N TYR A 59 1.51 -2.39 -3.40
CA TYR A 59 1.00 -2.69 -2.07
C TYR A 59 -0.52 -2.79 -2.11
N ARG A 60 -1.05 -3.82 -1.45
CA ARG A 60 -2.49 -4.00 -1.31
C ARG A 60 -2.86 -3.96 0.17
N ASN A 61 -3.81 -3.12 0.52
CA ASN A 61 -4.38 -3.11 1.87
C ASN A 61 -5.08 -4.43 2.14
N ARG A 62 -4.75 -5.06 3.26
CA ARG A 62 -5.31 -6.34 3.67
C ARG A 62 -5.77 -6.28 5.11
N CYS A 63 -6.79 -7.09 5.43
CA CYS A 63 -7.26 -7.24 6.80
C CYS A 63 -6.09 -7.62 7.71
N ALA A 64 -5.97 -6.96 8.87
CA ALA A 64 -4.91 -7.22 9.83
C ALA A 64 -4.97 -8.62 10.44
N ILE A 65 -6.16 -9.24 10.45
CA ILE A 65 -6.40 -10.54 11.10
C ILE A 65 -6.41 -11.68 10.08
N THR A 66 -7.23 -11.55 9.01
CA THR A 66 -7.43 -12.62 8.03
C THR A 66 -6.54 -12.51 6.80
N GLY A 67 -5.99 -11.33 6.53
CA GLY A 67 -5.20 -11.06 5.33
C GLY A 67 -6.03 -10.86 4.05
N ARG A 68 -7.35 -10.84 4.16
CA ARG A 68 -8.25 -10.72 3.01
C ARG A 68 -8.13 -9.32 2.37
N PRO A 69 -7.90 -9.21 1.04
CA PRO A 69 -7.81 -7.91 0.37
C PRO A 69 -9.17 -7.31 0.03
N ARG A 70 -10.20 -8.13 -0.16
CA ARG A 70 -11.55 -7.69 -0.50
C ARG A 70 -12.35 -7.29 0.74
N GLY A 71 -13.22 -6.30 0.59
CA GLY A 71 -14.04 -5.83 1.69
C GLY A 71 -13.26 -5.13 2.80
N TYR A 72 -12.06 -4.65 2.51
CA TYR A 72 -11.22 -3.94 3.47
C TYR A 72 -11.81 -2.57 3.81
N ARG A 73 -11.87 -2.27 5.11
CA ARG A 73 -12.32 -0.96 5.62
C ARG A 73 -11.13 -0.19 6.18
N GLY A 74 -10.72 0.87 5.48
CA GLY A 74 -9.52 1.64 5.78
C GLY A 74 -9.50 2.30 7.16
N GLY A 75 -10.65 2.76 7.65
CA GLY A 75 -10.75 3.40 8.96
C GLY A 75 -10.46 2.48 10.14
N VAL A 76 -10.61 1.17 9.96
CA VAL A 76 -10.43 0.17 11.02
C VAL A 76 -9.27 -0.78 10.73
N GLY A 77 -8.88 -0.94 9.46
CA GLY A 77 -7.84 -1.87 9.04
C GLY A 77 -8.31 -3.33 9.01
N LEU A 78 -9.60 -3.59 8.97
CA LEU A 78 -10.20 -4.92 8.96
C LEU A 78 -11.12 -5.11 7.75
N CYS A 79 -11.27 -6.36 7.30
CA CYS A 79 -12.30 -6.69 6.30
C CYS A 79 -13.69 -6.69 6.95
N ARG A 80 -14.73 -6.61 6.11
CA ARG A 80 -16.13 -6.54 6.58
C ARG A 80 -16.50 -7.68 7.52
N GLY A 81 -16.04 -8.90 7.24
CA GLY A 81 -16.34 -10.08 8.08
C GLY A 81 -15.70 -10.00 9.45
N ALA A 82 -14.42 -9.65 9.52
CA ALA A 82 -13.73 -9.45 10.78
C ALA A 82 -14.29 -8.26 11.56
N LEU A 83 -14.60 -7.18 10.87
CA LEU A 83 -15.20 -5.98 11.47
C LEU A 83 -16.53 -6.33 12.17
N ARG A 84 -17.41 -7.02 11.46
CA ARG A 84 -18.70 -7.44 12.01
C ARG A 84 -18.55 -8.37 13.22
N HIS A 85 -17.62 -9.32 13.12
CA HIS A 85 -17.34 -10.28 14.20
C HIS A 85 -16.88 -9.58 15.48
N TYR A 86 -15.85 -8.71 15.38
CA TYR A 86 -15.31 -8.02 16.55
C TYR A 86 -16.24 -6.92 17.06
N ALA A 87 -17.00 -6.28 16.21
CA ALA A 87 -17.99 -5.29 16.61
C ALA A 87 -19.13 -5.92 17.43
N SER A 88 -19.53 -7.14 17.10
CA SER A 88 -20.57 -7.86 17.84
C SER A 88 -20.13 -8.21 19.27
N PHE A 89 -18.83 -8.33 19.51
CA PHE A 89 -18.27 -8.52 20.86
C PHE A 89 -17.93 -7.21 21.57
N GLY A 90 -18.20 -6.05 20.96
CA GLY A 90 -17.90 -4.76 21.55
C GLY A 90 -16.42 -4.42 21.64
N LEU A 91 -15.56 -5.09 20.84
CA LEU A 91 -14.11 -4.92 20.89
C LEU A 91 -13.60 -3.72 20.09
N ILE A 92 -14.45 -3.08 19.30
CA ILE A 92 -14.09 -1.91 18.49
C ILE A 92 -14.73 -0.68 19.10
N ALA A 93 -13.90 0.26 19.60
CA ALA A 93 -14.36 1.47 20.26
C ALA A 93 -15.19 2.35 19.30
N GLY A 94 -16.32 2.84 19.79
CA GLY A 94 -17.19 3.76 19.05
C GLY A 94 -18.05 3.13 17.97
N LEU A 95 -17.94 1.83 17.72
CA LEU A 95 -18.72 1.13 16.69
C LEU A 95 -19.94 0.46 17.32
N LYS A 96 -21.12 0.82 16.83
CA LYS A 96 -22.39 0.23 17.25
C LYS A 96 -23.04 -0.51 16.08
N LYS A 97 -23.68 -1.62 16.38
CA LYS A 97 -24.54 -2.33 15.43
C LYS A 97 -25.93 -1.68 15.42
N ASN A 98 -26.33 -1.22 14.26
CA ASN A 98 -27.68 -0.67 14.06
C ASN A 98 -28.63 -1.76 13.54
#